data_7d4ae54dd742218892be769646d5c83b
#
_entry.id   7d4ae54dd742218892be769646d5c83b
#
_cell.length_a   1.000
_cell.length_b   1.000
_cell.length_c   1.000
_cell.angle_alpha   90.00
_cell.angle_beta   90.00
_cell.angle_gamma   90.00
#
_symmetry.space_group_name_H-M   'P 1'
#
loop_
_entity.id
_entity.type
_entity.pdbx_description
1 polymer ?
#
loop_
_entity_poly.entity_id
_entity_poly.type
_entity_poly.pdbx_seq_one_letter_code
_entity_poly.pdbx_strand_id
1 'polypeptide(L)'
;TEPADAKMTDMIWKLETDIDDCSGEVMGHVLKLLMENGAREAHYMPIYTKKNRPAYTLTVICKEEDRENLENLIFAETTTIGIRRAEMQRTILKREISTFKTPLGQAKAKICTLPDGQIRCYPEYESAEELASRNQISFREAYDSIRSYWTTER
;
A
#
# COMPACT_ATOMS: atom_id res chain seq x y z
N THR A 1 22.19 -12.76 13.43
CA THR A 1 20.87 -12.19 13.82
C THR A 1 19.86 -13.32 13.95
N GLU A 2 19.18 -13.35 15.06
CA GLU A 2 18.12 -14.30 15.29
C GLU A 2 17.00 -14.10 14.29
N PRO A 3 16.49 -15.16 13.62
CA PRO A 3 15.38 -15.02 12.67
C PRO A 3 14.14 -14.35 13.27
N ALA A 4 13.92 -14.50 14.58
CA ALA A 4 12.81 -13.86 15.28
C ALA A 4 12.88 -12.34 15.24
N ASP A 5 14.06 -11.76 15.10
CA ASP A 5 14.25 -10.31 15.03
C ASP A 5 13.84 -9.71 13.68
N ALA A 6 13.64 -10.55 12.65
CA ALA A 6 13.23 -10.08 11.33
C ALA A 6 11.77 -9.66 11.27
N LYS A 7 10.95 -10.06 12.25
CA LYS A 7 9.51 -9.79 12.27
C LYS A 7 9.14 -8.85 13.41
N MET A 8 8.09 -8.08 13.18
CA MET A 8 7.47 -7.27 14.22
C MET A 8 5.95 -7.33 14.07
N THR A 9 5.25 -7.06 15.15
CA THR A 9 3.79 -7.02 15.17
C THR A 9 3.35 -5.58 15.34
N ASP A 10 2.41 -5.15 14.53
CA ASP A 10 1.75 -3.87 14.71
C ASP A 10 0.23 -4.03 14.71
N MET A 11 -0.47 -2.95 15.01
CA MET A 11 -1.92 -2.91 15.03
C MET A 11 -2.42 -2.02 13.91
N ILE A 12 -3.44 -2.48 13.23
CA ILE A 12 -4.13 -1.71 12.19
C ILE A 12 -5.63 -1.80 12.41
N TRP A 13 -6.36 -0.89 11.75
CA TRP A 13 -7.81 -0.94 11.66
C TRP A 13 -8.21 -1.26 10.23
N LYS A 14 -9.20 -2.13 10.09
CA LYS A 14 -9.89 -2.37 8.84
C LYS A 14 -11.26 -1.73 8.93
N LEU A 15 -11.53 -0.81 8.01
CA LEU A 15 -12.83 -0.17 7.87
C LEU A 15 -13.47 -0.72 6.60
N GLU A 16 -14.74 -1.08 6.65
CA GLU A 16 -15.44 -1.50 5.44
C GLU A 16 -16.89 -1.05 5.47
N THR A 17 -17.41 -0.76 4.30
CA THR A 17 -18.81 -0.35 4.13
C THR A 17 -19.28 -0.73 2.73
N ASP A 18 -20.57 -1.05 2.62
CA ASP A 18 -21.19 -1.39 1.35
C ASP A 18 -21.99 -0.18 0.85
N ILE A 19 -21.78 0.19 -0.40
CA ILE A 19 -22.37 1.38 -1.01
C ILE A 19 -23.05 0.94 -2.30
N ASP A 20 -24.38 1.11 -2.39
CA ASP A 20 -25.17 0.60 -3.51
C ASP A 20 -25.65 1.70 -4.49
N ASP A 21 -25.33 2.94 -4.23
CA ASP A 21 -25.79 4.08 -5.02
C ASP A 21 -24.65 5.04 -5.39
N CYS A 22 -23.48 4.49 -5.70
CA CYS A 22 -22.30 5.27 -6.02
C CYS A 22 -21.70 4.82 -7.35
N SER A 23 -21.29 5.77 -8.18
CA SER A 23 -20.63 5.46 -9.44
C SER A 23 -19.16 5.08 -9.21
N GLY A 24 -18.58 4.38 -10.18
CA GLY A 24 -17.15 4.09 -10.15
C GLY A 24 -16.28 5.33 -10.13
N GLU A 25 -16.74 6.40 -10.77
CA GLU A 25 -16.03 7.69 -10.80
C GLU A 25 -15.96 8.30 -9.40
N VAL A 26 -17.05 8.29 -8.66
CA VAL A 26 -17.07 8.76 -7.27
C VAL A 26 -16.20 7.87 -6.39
N MET A 27 -16.28 6.55 -6.56
CA MET A 27 -15.45 5.63 -5.80
C MET A 27 -13.96 5.87 -6.03
N GLY A 28 -13.56 6.13 -7.28
CA GLY A 28 -12.18 6.48 -7.61
C GLY A 28 -11.70 7.75 -6.92
N HIS A 29 -12.55 8.76 -6.86
CA HIS A 29 -12.27 10.00 -6.14
C HIS A 29 -12.11 9.76 -4.64
N VAL A 30 -13.01 8.96 -4.07
CA VAL A 30 -12.96 8.61 -2.64
C VAL A 30 -11.65 7.89 -2.30
N LEU A 31 -11.22 6.92 -3.12
CA LEU A 31 -9.96 6.22 -2.90
C LEU A 31 -8.78 7.19 -2.85
N LYS A 32 -8.74 8.13 -3.79
CA LYS A 32 -7.68 9.14 -3.84
C LYS A 32 -7.64 9.96 -2.56
N LEU A 33 -8.79 10.47 -2.10
CA LEU A 33 -8.87 11.25 -0.87
C LEU A 33 -8.42 10.44 0.35
N LEU A 34 -8.84 9.19 0.44
CA LEU A 34 -8.46 8.34 1.57
C LEU A 34 -6.95 8.13 1.62
N MET A 35 -6.33 7.85 0.48
CA MET A 35 -4.87 7.68 0.42
C MET A 35 -4.12 8.97 0.75
N GLU A 36 -4.63 10.12 0.33
CA GLU A 36 -4.04 11.42 0.65
C GLU A 36 -4.18 11.81 2.13
N ASN A 37 -5.11 11.19 2.84
CA ASN A 37 -5.41 11.50 4.23
C ASN A 37 -4.99 10.42 5.23
N GLY A 38 -4.05 9.57 4.85
CA GLY A 38 -3.39 8.66 5.77
C GLY A 38 -3.80 7.20 5.70
N ALA A 39 -4.68 6.82 4.77
CA ALA A 39 -4.98 5.40 4.58
C ALA A 39 -3.72 4.66 4.13
N ARG A 40 -3.49 3.49 4.73
CA ARG A 40 -2.40 2.59 4.32
C ARG A 40 -2.74 1.85 3.05
N GLU A 41 -4.03 1.50 2.91
CA GLU A 41 -4.59 0.83 1.76
C GLU A 41 -6.05 1.27 1.65
N ALA A 42 -6.52 1.43 0.43
CA ALA A 42 -7.92 1.65 0.15
C ALA A 42 -8.25 1.02 -1.19
N HIS A 43 -9.28 0.20 -1.21
CA HIS A 43 -9.75 -0.44 -2.43
C HIS A 43 -11.24 -0.71 -2.34
N TYR A 44 -11.86 -1.03 -3.46
CA TYR A 44 -13.26 -1.43 -3.47
C TYR A 44 -13.47 -2.63 -4.40
N MET A 45 -14.50 -3.39 -4.10
CA MET A 45 -14.89 -4.56 -4.89
C MET A 45 -16.35 -4.48 -5.26
N PRO A 46 -16.74 -4.87 -6.48
CA PRO A 46 -18.15 -5.02 -6.83
C PRO A 46 -18.75 -6.21 -6.10
N ILE A 47 -19.98 -6.03 -5.61
CA ILE A 47 -20.75 -7.06 -4.91
C ILE A 47 -22.20 -6.99 -5.34
N TYR A 48 -22.98 -8.01 -4.98
CA TYR A 48 -24.43 -8.00 -5.04
C TYR A 48 -24.98 -8.14 -3.63
N THR A 49 -25.82 -7.19 -3.25
CA THR A 49 -26.42 -7.16 -1.92
C THR A 49 -27.61 -8.12 -1.79
N LYS A 50 -28.19 -8.19 -0.59
CA LYS A 50 -29.33 -9.08 -0.27
C LYS A 50 -30.55 -8.93 -1.18
N LYS A 51 -30.72 -7.77 -1.81
CA LYS A 51 -31.80 -7.52 -2.76
C LYS A 51 -31.34 -7.66 -4.21
N ASN A 52 -30.22 -8.34 -4.42
CA ASN A 52 -29.61 -8.52 -5.75
C ASN A 52 -29.27 -7.20 -6.44
N ARG A 53 -28.93 -6.18 -5.67
CA ARG A 53 -28.50 -4.89 -6.21
C ARG A 53 -26.98 -4.86 -6.38
N PRO A 54 -26.48 -4.40 -7.53
CA PRO A 54 -25.05 -4.12 -7.65
C PRO A 54 -24.63 -3.07 -6.63
N ALA A 55 -23.49 -3.29 -6.00
CA ALA A 55 -22.94 -2.38 -5.00
C ALA A 55 -21.42 -2.50 -4.96
N TYR A 56 -20.79 -1.67 -4.16
CA TYR A 56 -19.36 -1.76 -3.91
C TYR A 56 -19.10 -1.93 -2.43
N THR A 57 -18.19 -2.82 -2.08
CA THR A 57 -17.61 -2.85 -0.73
C THR A 57 -16.33 -2.03 -0.75
N LEU A 58 -16.30 -0.94 -0.01
CA LEU A 58 -15.12 -0.13 0.21
C LEU A 58 -14.37 -0.68 1.43
N THR A 59 -13.08 -0.93 1.28
CA THR A 59 -12.20 -1.39 2.36
C THR A 59 -11.05 -0.42 2.53
N VAL A 60 -10.78 -0.05 3.78
CA VAL A 60 -9.69 0.88 4.13
C VAL A 60 -8.89 0.27 5.27
N ILE A 61 -7.58 0.29 5.14
CA ILE A 61 -6.64 -0.10 6.20
C ILE A 61 -5.94 1.15 6.69
N CYS A 62 -5.93 1.35 8.00
CA CYS A 62 -5.32 2.55 8.58
C CYS A 62 -4.80 2.30 9.99
N LYS A 63 -4.07 3.27 10.51
CA LYS A 63 -3.65 3.32 11.90
C LYS A 63 -4.75 3.95 12.75
N GLU A 64 -4.72 3.67 14.05
CA GLU A 64 -5.68 4.25 15.00
C GLU A 64 -5.74 5.78 14.91
N GLU A 65 -4.59 6.43 14.79
CA GLU A 65 -4.52 7.90 14.75
C GLU A 65 -5.25 8.52 13.56
N ASP A 66 -5.41 7.77 12.46
CA ASP A 66 -6.07 8.25 11.24
C ASP A 66 -7.52 7.77 11.12
N ARG A 67 -7.94 6.85 11.95
CA ARG A 67 -9.22 6.13 11.82
C ARG A 67 -10.41 7.06 11.79
N GLU A 68 -10.54 7.91 12.80
CA GLU A 68 -11.71 8.79 12.91
C GLU A 68 -11.82 9.75 11.74
N ASN A 69 -10.71 10.35 11.33
CA ASN A 69 -10.70 11.25 10.20
C ASN A 69 -11.10 10.55 8.89
N LEU A 70 -10.61 9.32 8.70
CA LEU A 70 -10.96 8.54 7.50
C LEU A 70 -12.42 8.10 7.51
N GLU A 71 -12.97 7.73 8.67
CA GLU A 71 -14.40 7.44 8.80
C GLU A 71 -15.24 8.68 8.42
N ASN A 72 -14.84 9.85 8.90
CA ASN A 72 -15.52 11.10 8.59
C ASN A 72 -15.46 11.42 7.08
N LEU A 73 -14.34 11.16 6.44
CA LEU A 73 -14.21 11.30 4.98
C LEU A 73 -15.16 10.37 4.24
N ILE A 74 -15.26 9.13 4.65
CA ILE A 74 -16.17 8.15 4.04
C ILE A 74 -17.61 8.64 4.15
N PHE A 75 -18.02 9.12 5.33
CA PHE A 75 -19.37 9.65 5.51
C PHE A 75 -19.63 10.90 4.68
N ALA A 76 -18.65 11.78 4.55
CA ALA A 76 -18.80 13.02 3.77
C ALA A 76 -18.86 12.78 2.26
N GLU A 77 -18.09 11.81 1.77
CA GLU A 77 -17.89 11.61 0.33
C GLU A 77 -18.76 10.49 -0.26
N THR A 78 -19.47 9.74 0.57
CA THR A 78 -20.35 8.66 0.12
C THR A 78 -21.71 8.80 0.78
N THR A 79 -22.64 7.95 0.38
CA THR A 79 -23.99 7.91 0.95
C THR A 79 -24.13 6.92 2.10
N THR A 80 -23.05 6.25 2.48
CA THR A 80 -23.11 5.26 3.54
C THR A 80 -23.52 5.89 4.88
N ILE A 81 -24.22 5.12 5.68
CA ILE A 81 -24.67 5.55 7.02
C ILE A 81 -24.05 4.69 8.13
N GLY A 82 -23.18 3.76 7.78
CA GLY A 82 -22.53 2.90 8.76
C GLY A 82 -21.24 2.30 8.22
N ILE A 83 -20.28 2.17 9.09
CA ILE A 83 -18.96 1.60 8.76
C ILE A 83 -18.67 0.48 9.76
N ARG A 84 -18.36 -0.72 9.25
CA ARG A 84 -17.86 -1.82 10.07
C ARG A 84 -16.38 -1.60 10.30
N ARG A 85 -15.91 -1.81 11.51
CA ARG A 85 -14.48 -1.69 11.80
C ARG A 85 -14.01 -2.84 12.67
N ALA A 86 -12.79 -3.28 12.39
CA ALA A 86 -12.14 -4.32 13.15
C ALA A 86 -10.69 -3.92 13.41
N GLU A 87 -10.27 -4.06 14.65
CA GLU A 87 -8.89 -3.92 15.03
C GLU A 87 -8.18 -5.23 14.72
N MET A 88 -7.03 -5.16 14.03
CA MET A 88 -6.31 -6.34 13.57
C MET A 88 -4.84 -6.24 13.91
N GLN A 89 -4.27 -7.36 14.32
CA GLN A 89 -2.83 -7.50 14.46
C GLN A 89 -2.25 -7.89 13.11
N ARG A 90 -1.09 -7.36 12.81
CA ARG A 90 -0.38 -7.63 11.58
C ARG A 90 1.05 -8.01 11.88
N THR A 91 1.54 -9.10 11.28
CA THR A 91 2.94 -9.46 11.30
C THR A 91 3.60 -8.88 10.07
N ILE A 92 4.64 -8.09 10.25
CA ILE A 92 5.39 -7.48 9.14
C ILE A 92 6.88 -7.79 9.28
N LEU A 93 7.57 -7.80 8.18
CA LEU A 93 9.02 -7.88 8.18
C LEU A 93 9.59 -6.50 8.52
N LYS A 94 10.67 -6.49 9.27
CA LYS A 94 11.44 -5.27 9.46
C LYS A 94 12.02 -4.85 8.13
N ARG A 95 11.95 -3.58 7.86
CA ARG A 95 12.42 -3.01 6.60
C ARG A 95 13.08 -1.67 6.85
N GLU A 96 14.00 -1.35 5.99
CA GLU A 96 14.62 -0.03 5.97
C GLU A 96 14.68 0.48 4.54
N ILE A 97 14.68 1.80 4.39
CA ILE A 97 14.86 2.43 3.09
C ILE A 97 16.34 2.70 2.91
N SER A 98 16.88 2.20 1.81
CA SER A 98 18.28 2.44 1.45
C SER A 98 18.34 3.27 0.18
N THR A 99 19.23 4.25 0.17
CA THR A 99 19.52 5.07 -1.01
C THR A 99 20.95 4.76 -1.43
N PHE A 100 21.15 4.40 -2.69
CA PHE A 100 22.45 3.96 -3.19
C PHE A 100 22.63 4.34 -4.66
N LYS A 101 23.88 4.44 -5.09
CA LYS A 101 24.21 4.76 -6.46
C LYS A 101 24.20 3.51 -7.31
N THR A 102 23.64 3.61 -8.51
CA THR A 102 23.67 2.57 -9.53
C THR A 102 24.19 3.15 -10.85
N PRO A 103 24.53 2.32 -11.85
CA PRO A 103 24.90 2.83 -13.17
C PRO A 103 23.81 3.69 -13.82
N LEU A 104 22.55 3.52 -13.42
CA LEU A 104 21.43 4.33 -13.93
C LEU A 104 21.27 5.65 -13.18
N GLY A 105 21.87 5.79 -12.01
CA GLY A 105 21.72 6.94 -11.13
C GLY A 105 21.42 6.52 -9.71
N GLN A 106 21.08 7.49 -8.87
CA GLN A 106 20.76 7.23 -7.47
C GLN A 106 19.39 6.57 -7.34
N ALA A 107 19.34 5.45 -6.64
CA ALA A 107 18.14 4.66 -6.47
C ALA A 107 17.73 4.54 -5.00
N LYS A 108 16.44 4.39 -4.77
CA LYS A 108 15.87 4.06 -3.45
C LYS A 108 15.22 2.69 -3.51
N ALA A 109 15.45 1.91 -2.48
CA ALA A 109 14.86 0.59 -2.36
C ALA A 109 14.50 0.29 -0.91
N LYS A 110 13.52 -0.56 -0.75
CA LYS A 110 13.11 -1.11 0.54
C LYS A 110 13.87 -2.41 0.73
N ILE A 111 14.61 -2.50 1.82
CA ILE A 111 15.43 -3.68 2.14
C ILE A 111 14.76 -4.42 3.27
N CYS A 112 14.41 -5.67 3.02
CA CYS A 112 13.74 -6.53 3.99
C CYS A 112 14.63 -7.72 4.34
N THR A 113 14.64 -8.10 5.61
CA THR A 113 15.30 -9.31 6.08
C THR A 113 14.23 -10.37 6.33
N LEU A 114 14.38 -11.51 5.69
CA LEU A 114 13.48 -12.66 5.86
C LEU A 114 13.78 -13.39 7.17
N PRO A 115 12.82 -14.19 7.69
CA PRO A 115 13.06 -14.98 8.92
C PRO A 115 14.26 -15.92 8.86
N ASP A 116 14.62 -16.37 7.68
CA ASP A 116 15.81 -17.25 7.48
C ASP A 116 17.12 -16.47 7.31
N GLY A 117 17.07 -15.14 7.46
CA GLY A 117 18.23 -14.28 7.34
C GLY A 117 18.53 -13.76 5.94
N GLN A 118 17.84 -14.25 4.93
CA GLN A 118 18.01 -13.74 3.58
C GLN A 118 17.56 -12.28 3.50
N ILE A 119 18.25 -11.51 2.67
CA ILE A 119 17.94 -10.10 2.46
C ILE A 119 17.33 -9.92 1.06
N ARG A 120 16.26 -9.18 0.98
CA ARG A 120 15.61 -8.86 -0.29
C ARG A 120 15.56 -7.35 -0.50
N CYS A 121 15.80 -6.96 -1.76
CA CYS A 121 15.73 -5.58 -2.20
C CYS A 121 14.48 -5.41 -3.06
N TYR A 122 13.67 -4.42 -2.70
CA TYR A 122 12.48 -4.03 -3.45
C TYR A 122 12.66 -2.58 -3.88
N PRO A 123 13.06 -2.32 -5.14
CA PRO A 123 13.15 -0.94 -5.63
C PRO A 123 11.83 -0.20 -5.44
N GLU A 124 11.89 1.05 -5.03
CA GLU A 124 10.70 1.86 -4.92
C GLU A 124 10.18 2.24 -6.30
N TYR A 125 8.85 2.20 -6.46
CA TYR A 125 8.20 2.46 -7.75
C TYR A 125 8.66 3.79 -8.35
N GLU A 126 8.56 4.87 -7.57
CA GLU A 126 8.91 6.21 -8.06
C GLU A 126 10.38 6.31 -8.46
N SER A 127 11.26 5.65 -7.72
CA SER A 127 12.69 5.62 -8.03
C SER A 127 12.96 4.90 -9.35
N ALA A 128 12.34 3.72 -9.53
CA ALA A 128 12.49 2.97 -10.77
C ALA A 128 11.89 3.72 -11.96
N GLU A 129 10.76 4.37 -11.78
CA GLU A 129 10.10 5.16 -12.82
C GLU A 129 10.98 6.35 -13.26
N GLU A 130 11.52 7.08 -12.30
CA GLU A 130 12.41 8.20 -12.59
C GLU A 130 13.66 7.77 -13.36
N LEU A 131 14.32 6.70 -12.91
CA LEU A 131 15.52 6.20 -13.58
C LEU A 131 15.22 5.61 -14.95
N ALA A 132 14.06 4.98 -15.11
CA ALA A 132 13.62 4.50 -16.44
C ALA A 132 13.47 5.66 -17.41
N SER A 133 12.81 6.72 -16.98
CA SER A 133 12.60 7.92 -17.80
C SER A 133 13.92 8.60 -18.16
N ARG A 134 14.80 8.81 -17.20
CA ARG A 134 16.10 9.46 -17.41
C ARG A 134 16.99 8.71 -18.38
N ASN A 135 16.96 7.39 -18.33
CA ASN A 135 17.84 6.54 -19.13
C ASN A 135 17.17 6.01 -20.40
N GLN A 136 15.94 6.42 -20.65
CA GLN A 136 15.17 6.01 -21.84
C GLN A 136 15.08 4.49 -21.99
N ILE A 137 14.87 3.81 -20.87
CA ILE A 137 14.65 2.37 -20.79
C ILE A 137 13.27 2.07 -20.19
N SER A 138 12.85 0.82 -20.27
CA SER A 138 11.56 0.43 -19.68
C SER A 138 11.61 0.45 -18.16
N PHE A 139 10.44 0.64 -17.54
CA PHE A 139 10.32 0.52 -16.07
C PHE A 139 10.87 -0.82 -15.57
N ARG A 140 10.54 -1.90 -16.27
CA ARG A 140 10.97 -3.24 -15.89
C ARG A 140 12.49 -3.37 -15.91
N GLU A 141 13.13 -2.86 -16.93
CA GLU A 141 14.60 -2.87 -17.01
C GLU A 141 15.23 -2.07 -15.89
N ALA A 142 14.68 -0.89 -15.58
CA ALA A 142 15.18 -0.08 -14.47
C ALA A 142 15.00 -0.80 -13.13
N TYR A 143 13.81 -1.35 -12.89
CA TYR A 143 13.50 -2.07 -11.67
C TYR A 143 14.44 -3.27 -11.46
N ASP A 144 14.58 -4.11 -12.49
CA ASP A 144 15.45 -5.29 -12.43
C ASP A 144 16.92 -4.92 -12.27
N SER A 145 17.35 -3.85 -12.91
CA SER A 145 18.70 -3.34 -12.83
C SER A 145 19.07 -2.88 -11.42
N ILE A 146 18.18 -2.10 -10.79
CA ILE A 146 18.37 -1.64 -9.41
C ILE A 146 18.47 -2.82 -8.45
N ARG A 147 17.56 -3.77 -8.58
CA ARG A 147 17.53 -4.95 -7.73
C ARG A 147 18.79 -5.82 -7.90
N SER A 148 19.19 -6.07 -9.14
CA SER A 148 20.39 -6.85 -9.45
C SER A 148 21.65 -6.19 -8.94
N TYR A 149 21.76 -4.88 -9.12
CA TYR A 149 22.92 -4.11 -8.64
C TYR A 149 23.08 -4.23 -7.14
N TRP A 150 22.00 -4.07 -6.39
CA TRP A 150 22.02 -4.23 -4.93
C TRP A 150 22.53 -5.62 -4.53
N THR A 151 22.07 -6.66 -5.22
CA THR A 151 22.42 -8.05 -4.90
C THR A 151 23.87 -8.35 -5.22
N THR A 152 24.42 -7.80 -6.30
CA THR A 152 25.76 -8.11 -6.82
C THR A 152 26.86 -7.31 -6.10
N GLU A 153 26.57 -6.07 -5.73
CA GLU A 153 27.57 -5.15 -5.20
C GLU A 153 27.68 -5.11 -3.67
N ARG A 154 27.11 -6.08 -2.99
CA ARG A 154 27.15 -6.17 -1.52
C ARG A 154 28.12 -7.16 -1.00
#